data_ff940b5078625cac4a3dcc7ddbb02849
#
_entry.id   ff940b5078625cac4a3dcc7ddbb02849
#
_cell.length_a   1.000
_cell.length_b   1.000
_cell.length_c   1.000
_cell.angle_alpha   90.00
_cell.angle_beta   90.00
_cell.angle_gamma   90.00
#
_symmetry.space_group_name_H-M   'P 1'
#
loop_
_entity.id
_entity.type
_entity.pdbx_description
1 polymer ?
#
loop_
_entity_poly.entity_id
_entity_poly.type
_entity_poly.pdbx_seq_one_letter_code
_entity_poly.pdbx_strand_id
1 'polypeptide(L)'
;NEINKTSESNIGIRVNPNPKIFDKKDIEYVEDGFRFGFSDDNEELERAIKIVQTKSDSVGLHLHCNSITRSKDVYISLAKYAVNVIKKYKLNISYIDMGGGFFGGVPGKTTQAEYINAIKQIFEPIVDVRKTKLYVEPGSAIIGSVVDLVTSVIDVKNTANARIVTTDGSRIHIDPLWIKKGYMYSLETQKETINNRQIICGYT
;
A
#
# COMPACT_ATOMS: atom_id res chain seq x y z
N ASN A 1 -4.25 -7.74 28.28
CA ASN A 1 -4.67 -9.14 28.11
C ASN A 1 -6.17 -9.36 28.37
N GLU A 2 -7.00 -8.41 28.01
CA GLU A 2 -8.46 -8.53 28.17
C GLU A 2 -9.12 -8.74 26.81
N ILE A 3 -9.03 -9.97 26.30
CA ILE A 3 -10.02 -10.42 25.32
C ILE A 3 -11.19 -10.92 26.15
N ASN A 4 -12.09 -10.04 26.51
CA ASN A 4 -13.35 -10.41 27.14
C ASN A 4 -14.15 -11.30 26.16
N LYS A 5 -14.75 -12.39 26.67
CA LYS A 5 -15.67 -13.25 25.95
C LYS A 5 -16.92 -12.42 25.55
N THR A 6 -16.86 -11.74 24.40
CA THR A 6 -18.06 -11.32 23.72
C THR A 6 -18.31 -12.32 22.60
N SER A 7 -19.42 -13.00 22.67
CA SER A 7 -19.80 -14.18 21.87
C SER A 7 -19.95 -13.95 20.36
N GLU A 8 -19.54 -12.77 19.84
CA GLU A 8 -19.70 -12.39 18.43
C GLU A 8 -18.51 -11.60 17.85
N SER A 9 -17.39 -11.49 18.56
CA SER A 9 -16.25 -10.71 18.07
C SER A 9 -15.40 -11.52 17.11
N ASN A 10 -15.31 -11.10 15.86
CA ASN A 10 -14.32 -11.59 14.92
C ASN A 10 -12.94 -11.09 15.34
N ILE A 11 -12.15 -11.96 15.94
CA ILE A 11 -10.80 -11.62 16.39
C ILE A 11 -9.82 -11.79 15.22
N GLY A 12 -9.01 -10.76 14.98
CA GLY A 12 -7.94 -10.80 13.97
C GLY A 12 -6.56 -10.77 14.56
N ILE A 13 -5.62 -11.35 13.84
CA ILE A 13 -4.20 -11.35 14.16
C ILE A 13 -3.46 -10.62 13.05
N ARG A 14 -2.70 -9.58 13.42
CA ARG A 14 -1.76 -8.98 12.49
C ARG A 14 -0.52 -9.85 12.38
N VAL A 15 -0.22 -10.27 11.16
CA VAL A 15 0.94 -11.11 10.86
C VAL A 15 2.11 -10.25 10.42
N ASN A 16 3.29 -10.56 10.91
CA ASN A 16 4.55 -9.93 10.52
C ASN A 16 5.28 -10.86 9.53
N PRO A 17 5.19 -10.60 8.22
CA PRO A 17 5.86 -11.44 7.25
C PRO A 17 7.37 -11.21 7.28
N ASN A 18 8.15 -12.25 7.01
CA ASN A 18 9.58 -12.11 6.83
C ASN A 18 9.88 -11.23 5.59
N PRO A 19 10.69 -10.17 5.69
CA PRO A 19 11.02 -9.29 4.56
C PRO A 19 11.58 -10.02 3.33
N LYS A 20 12.18 -11.19 3.52
CA LYS A 20 12.75 -12.02 2.44
C LYS A 20 11.72 -12.54 1.43
N ILE A 21 10.43 -12.47 1.73
CA ILE A 21 9.38 -12.86 0.77
C ILE A 21 9.17 -11.83 -0.35
N PHE A 22 9.75 -10.64 -0.20
CA PHE A 22 9.62 -9.53 -1.16
C PHE A 22 10.88 -9.36 -2.00
N ASP A 23 10.74 -8.77 -3.18
CA ASP A 23 11.87 -8.26 -3.93
C ASP A 23 12.44 -7.02 -3.19
N LYS A 24 13.77 -6.94 -3.10
CA LYS A 24 14.46 -5.82 -2.42
C LYS A 24 14.14 -4.44 -2.99
N LYS A 25 13.74 -4.36 -4.26
CA LYS A 25 13.31 -3.10 -4.88
C LYS A 25 11.94 -2.62 -4.38
N ASP A 26 11.12 -3.52 -3.86
CA ASP A 26 9.73 -3.25 -3.52
C ASP A 26 9.53 -2.74 -2.10
N ILE A 27 10.45 -3.05 -1.21
CA ILE A 27 10.39 -2.66 0.20
C ILE A 27 11.68 -2.00 0.64
N GLU A 28 11.59 -1.13 1.64
CA GLU A 28 12.75 -0.74 2.41
C GLU A 28 13.19 -1.95 3.24
N TYR A 29 14.39 -2.47 2.94
CA TYR A 29 14.88 -3.66 3.62
C TYR A 29 15.15 -3.36 5.09
N VAL A 30 14.50 -4.10 5.96
CA VAL A 30 14.68 -4.03 7.40
C VAL A 30 15.23 -5.38 7.84
N GLU A 31 16.49 -5.45 8.22
CA GLU A 31 17.13 -6.69 8.68
C GLU A 31 16.37 -7.33 9.85
N ASP A 32 15.87 -6.48 10.75
CA ASP A 32 15.15 -6.87 11.97
C ASP A 32 13.67 -7.23 11.73
N GLY A 33 13.19 -7.20 10.48
CA GLY A 33 11.79 -7.42 10.15
C GLY A 33 10.92 -6.17 10.27
N PHE A 34 9.62 -6.32 10.04
CA PHE A 34 8.67 -5.22 10.19
C PHE A 34 8.32 -5.00 11.67
N ARG A 35 8.01 -3.75 12.00
CA ARG A 35 7.74 -3.32 13.37
C ARG A 35 6.50 -3.95 14.02
N PHE A 36 5.48 -4.32 13.24
CA PHE A 36 4.16 -4.68 13.74
C PHE A 36 3.74 -6.08 13.34
N GLY A 37 2.98 -6.72 14.23
CA GLY A 37 2.42 -8.05 14.03
C GLY A 37 3.26 -9.14 14.66
N PHE A 38 2.73 -10.36 14.66
CA PHE A 38 3.37 -11.54 15.19
C PHE A 38 4.14 -12.26 14.09
N SER A 39 5.40 -12.57 14.34
CA SER A 39 6.25 -13.28 13.40
C SER A 39 6.05 -14.80 13.50
N ASP A 40 6.13 -15.47 12.34
CA ASP A 40 6.13 -16.92 12.25
C ASP A 40 7.54 -17.52 12.46
N ASP A 41 8.57 -16.68 12.45
CA ASP A 41 9.96 -17.12 12.57
C ASP A 41 10.39 -17.43 14.03
N ASN A 42 9.59 -17.01 15.02
CA ASN A 42 9.95 -17.07 16.43
C ASN A 42 8.83 -17.61 17.35
N GLU A 43 7.91 -18.41 16.82
CA GLU A 43 6.75 -19.00 17.52
C GLU A 43 5.71 -17.98 18.06
N GLU A 44 5.93 -16.67 17.92
CA GLU A 44 5.00 -15.65 18.43
C GLU A 44 3.65 -15.72 17.74
N LEU A 45 3.63 -15.95 16.43
CA LEU A 45 2.39 -16.12 15.66
C LEU A 45 1.64 -17.37 16.13
N GLU A 46 2.31 -18.49 16.35
CA GLU A 46 1.69 -19.72 16.83
C GLU A 46 1.05 -19.53 18.20
N ARG A 47 1.75 -18.85 19.12
CA ARG A 47 1.20 -18.53 20.44
C ARG A 47 -0.04 -17.62 20.35
N ALA A 48 0.01 -16.60 19.51
CA ALA A 48 -1.13 -15.72 19.28
C ALA A 48 -2.34 -16.48 18.71
N ILE A 49 -2.12 -17.36 17.73
CA ILE A 49 -3.16 -18.20 17.14
C ILE A 49 -3.80 -19.10 18.21
N LYS A 50 -2.99 -19.81 19.01
CA LYS A 50 -3.49 -20.67 20.08
C LYS A 50 -4.38 -19.89 21.07
N ILE A 51 -4.00 -18.69 21.45
CA ILE A 51 -4.81 -17.83 22.33
C ILE A 51 -6.15 -17.49 21.66
N VAL A 52 -6.15 -17.09 20.40
CA VAL A 52 -7.39 -16.73 19.70
C VAL A 52 -8.30 -17.95 19.55
N GLN A 53 -7.77 -19.10 19.21
CA GLN A 53 -8.54 -20.35 19.08
C GLN A 53 -9.19 -20.81 20.39
N THR A 54 -8.74 -20.34 21.55
CA THR A 54 -9.47 -20.57 22.82
C THR A 54 -10.71 -19.68 22.98
N LYS A 55 -10.88 -18.66 22.14
CA LYS A 55 -11.89 -17.64 22.24
C LYS A 55 -12.85 -17.61 21.05
N SER A 56 -12.42 -18.09 19.90
CA SER A 56 -13.19 -18.04 18.65
C SER A 56 -12.86 -19.25 17.78
N ASP A 57 -13.91 -19.80 17.12
CA ASP A 57 -13.77 -20.89 16.15
C ASP A 57 -13.19 -20.42 14.80
N SER A 58 -13.12 -19.10 14.58
CA SER A 58 -12.57 -18.52 13.38
C SER A 58 -11.66 -17.34 13.71
N VAL A 59 -10.75 -17.02 12.79
CA VAL A 59 -9.77 -15.94 12.97
C VAL A 59 -9.69 -15.08 11.72
N GLY A 60 -9.51 -13.77 11.91
CA GLY A 60 -9.12 -12.85 10.86
C GLY A 60 -7.60 -12.77 10.74
N LEU A 61 -7.08 -12.58 9.53
CA LEU A 61 -5.67 -12.25 9.31
C LEU A 61 -5.56 -10.83 8.76
N HIS A 62 -4.68 -10.03 9.37
CA HIS A 62 -4.30 -8.73 8.87
C HIS A 62 -2.83 -8.75 8.42
N LEU A 63 -2.60 -8.32 7.18
CA LEU A 63 -1.29 -8.25 6.55
C LEU A 63 -1.06 -6.84 6.03
N HIS A 64 0.05 -6.25 6.43
CA HIS A 64 0.46 -4.94 5.93
C HIS A 64 1.97 -4.82 5.96
N CYS A 65 2.55 -4.26 4.91
CA CYS A 65 3.95 -3.85 4.88
C CYS A 65 4.09 -2.46 4.22
N ASN A 66 5.12 -1.72 4.61
CA ASN A 66 5.52 -0.54 3.88
C ASN A 66 6.17 -0.95 2.56
N SER A 67 5.61 -0.50 1.45
CA SER A 67 6.16 -0.75 0.12
C SER A 67 6.62 0.56 -0.52
N ILE A 68 7.84 0.54 -1.09
CA ILE A 68 8.39 1.67 -1.87
C ILE A 68 7.66 1.78 -3.20
N THR A 69 7.50 0.66 -3.91
CA THR A 69 6.95 0.62 -5.27
C THR A 69 5.43 0.53 -5.29
N ARG A 70 4.81 0.01 -4.23
CA ARG A 70 3.39 -0.34 -4.18
C ARG A 70 2.98 -1.22 -5.35
N SER A 71 3.89 -2.07 -5.83
CA SER A 71 3.64 -2.94 -6.97
C SER A 71 2.61 -4.02 -6.63
N LYS A 72 1.93 -4.54 -7.65
CA LYS A 72 1.02 -5.68 -7.50
C LYS A 72 1.73 -6.90 -6.88
N ASP A 73 3.01 -7.09 -7.18
CA ASP A 73 3.80 -8.24 -6.72
C ASP A 73 4.00 -8.26 -5.20
N VAL A 74 4.03 -7.09 -4.56
CA VAL A 74 4.04 -6.99 -3.09
C VAL A 74 2.80 -7.65 -2.49
N TYR A 75 1.62 -7.34 -3.01
CA TYR A 75 0.35 -7.89 -2.51
C TYR A 75 0.18 -9.37 -2.86
N ILE A 76 0.70 -9.80 -4.00
CA ILE A 76 0.80 -11.21 -4.37
C ILE A 76 1.67 -11.96 -3.36
N SER A 77 2.82 -11.41 -2.99
CA SER A 77 3.72 -12.02 -2.00
C SER A 77 3.07 -12.10 -0.61
N LEU A 78 2.39 -11.04 -0.18
CA LEU A 78 1.62 -11.03 1.06
C LEU A 78 0.50 -12.07 1.05
N ALA A 79 -0.27 -12.16 -0.03
CA ALA A 79 -1.37 -13.11 -0.17
C ALA A 79 -0.85 -14.56 -0.15
N LYS A 80 0.24 -14.87 -0.86
CA LYS A 80 0.88 -16.18 -0.82
C LYS A 80 1.39 -16.54 0.58
N TYR A 81 1.97 -15.57 1.27
CA TYR A 81 2.40 -15.76 2.66
C TYR A 81 1.21 -16.07 3.57
N ALA A 82 0.11 -15.32 3.45
CA ALA A 82 -1.11 -15.60 4.20
C ALA A 82 -1.65 -17.02 3.94
N VAL A 83 -1.66 -17.46 2.68
CA VAL A 83 -2.04 -18.84 2.32
C VAL A 83 -1.16 -19.86 3.03
N ASN A 84 0.15 -19.63 3.12
CA ASN A 84 1.06 -20.52 3.84
C ASN A 84 0.73 -20.57 5.33
N VAL A 85 0.45 -19.43 5.95
CA VAL A 85 0.02 -19.33 7.36
C VAL A 85 -1.30 -20.09 7.58
N ILE A 86 -2.30 -19.86 6.72
CA ILE A 86 -3.61 -20.54 6.79
C ILE A 86 -3.43 -22.06 6.74
N LYS A 87 -2.62 -22.56 5.81
CA LYS A 87 -2.37 -24.00 5.64
C LYS A 87 -1.57 -24.59 6.81
N LYS A 88 -0.49 -23.91 7.22
CA LYS A 88 0.40 -24.35 8.30
C LYS A 88 -0.37 -24.57 9.61
N TYR A 89 -1.23 -23.61 9.95
CA TYR A 89 -1.98 -23.61 11.20
C TYR A 89 -3.42 -24.12 11.07
N LYS A 90 -3.82 -24.57 9.86
CA LYS A 90 -5.18 -25.09 9.56
C LYS A 90 -6.27 -24.14 10.03
N LEU A 91 -6.13 -22.86 9.70
CA LEU A 91 -7.01 -21.82 10.21
C LEU A 91 -8.37 -21.82 9.51
N ASN A 92 -9.43 -21.68 10.32
CA ASN A 92 -10.75 -21.31 9.84
C ASN A 92 -10.81 -19.78 9.75
N ILE A 93 -10.85 -19.23 8.52
CA ILE A 93 -10.69 -17.80 8.27
C ILE A 93 -12.05 -17.13 8.11
N SER A 94 -12.33 -16.13 8.96
CA SER A 94 -13.52 -15.27 8.86
C SER A 94 -13.29 -14.08 7.94
N TYR A 95 -12.10 -13.51 7.94
CA TYR A 95 -11.73 -12.42 7.04
C TYR A 95 -10.22 -12.36 6.82
N ILE A 96 -9.84 -11.70 5.72
CA ILE A 96 -8.47 -11.35 5.40
C ILE A 96 -8.43 -9.85 5.14
N ASP A 97 -7.56 -9.14 5.84
CA ASP A 97 -7.28 -7.73 5.63
C ASP A 97 -5.88 -7.58 5.01
N MET A 98 -5.83 -7.01 3.82
CA MET A 98 -4.58 -6.83 3.06
C MET A 98 -3.94 -5.46 3.30
N GLY A 99 -4.45 -4.71 4.30
CA GLY A 99 -3.94 -3.39 4.63
C GLY A 99 -4.13 -2.34 3.54
N GLY A 100 -3.26 -1.36 3.53
CA GLY A 100 -3.30 -0.22 2.62
C GLY A 100 -2.13 -0.14 1.66
N GLY A 101 -1.88 1.07 1.16
CA GLY A 101 -0.75 1.36 0.27
C GLY A 101 -1.03 1.16 -1.22
N PHE A 102 -2.27 0.89 -1.61
CA PHE A 102 -2.67 0.76 -3.02
C PHE A 102 -2.57 2.09 -3.78
N PHE A 103 -2.33 2.02 -5.07
CA PHE A 103 -2.58 3.16 -5.96
C PHE A 103 -4.07 3.26 -6.31
N GLY A 104 -4.53 4.47 -6.60
CA GLY A 104 -5.87 4.73 -7.11
C GLY A 104 -5.86 5.88 -8.09
N GLY A 105 -6.33 5.64 -9.32
CA GLY A 105 -6.46 6.69 -10.35
C GLY A 105 -5.15 7.28 -10.86
N VAL A 106 -4.01 6.62 -10.65
CA VAL A 106 -2.70 7.12 -11.06
C VAL A 106 -2.33 6.53 -12.42
N PRO A 107 -2.22 7.34 -13.50
CA PRO A 107 -1.86 6.85 -14.83
C PRO A 107 -0.56 6.04 -14.82
N GLY A 108 -0.56 4.89 -15.52
CA GLY A 108 0.60 4.00 -15.62
C GLY A 108 0.95 3.22 -14.33
N LYS A 109 0.10 3.29 -13.31
CA LYS A 109 0.24 2.47 -12.09
C LYS A 109 -0.82 1.38 -12.05
N THR A 110 -0.58 0.37 -11.22
CA THR A 110 -1.54 -0.72 -10.99
C THR A 110 -2.90 -0.17 -10.57
N THR A 111 -3.94 -0.60 -11.22
CA THR A 111 -5.31 -0.20 -10.91
C THR A 111 -5.86 -0.97 -9.71
N GLN A 112 -6.90 -0.44 -9.08
CA GLN A 112 -7.59 -1.09 -7.97
C GLN A 112 -8.11 -2.49 -8.37
N ALA A 113 -8.68 -2.62 -9.57
CA ALA A 113 -9.18 -3.89 -10.06
C ALA A 113 -8.06 -4.93 -10.23
N GLU A 114 -6.89 -4.53 -10.73
CA GLU A 114 -5.73 -5.42 -10.89
C GLU A 114 -5.22 -5.94 -9.55
N TYR A 115 -5.16 -5.08 -8.51
CA TYR A 115 -4.78 -5.53 -7.16
C TYR A 115 -5.78 -6.57 -6.63
N ILE A 116 -7.07 -6.22 -6.62
CA ILE A 116 -8.12 -7.07 -6.05
C ILE A 116 -8.21 -8.41 -6.79
N ASN A 117 -8.15 -8.40 -8.13
CA ASN A 117 -8.21 -9.63 -8.91
C ASN A 117 -7.00 -10.54 -8.62
N ALA A 118 -5.79 -9.98 -8.52
CA ALA A 118 -4.59 -10.76 -8.20
C ALA A 118 -4.67 -11.38 -6.81
N ILE A 119 -5.15 -10.64 -5.82
CA ILE A 119 -5.35 -11.13 -4.44
C ILE A 119 -6.41 -12.23 -4.42
N LYS A 120 -7.56 -12.02 -5.05
CA LYS A 120 -8.64 -13.01 -5.12
C LYS A 120 -8.19 -14.32 -5.73
N GLN A 121 -7.50 -14.30 -6.86
CA GLN A 121 -7.00 -15.50 -7.53
C GLN A 121 -6.14 -16.39 -6.61
N ILE A 122 -5.45 -15.80 -5.63
CA ILE A 122 -4.61 -16.54 -4.70
C ILE A 122 -5.46 -17.15 -3.57
N PHE A 123 -6.49 -16.46 -3.10
CA PHE A 123 -7.31 -16.93 -1.98
C PHE A 123 -8.46 -17.85 -2.37
N GLU A 124 -9.06 -17.67 -3.56
CA GLU A 124 -10.21 -18.46 -4.03
C GLU A 124 -10.04 -19.99 -3.91
N PRO A 125 -8.85 -20.59 -4.17
CA PRO A 125 -8.66 -22.02 -4.00
C PRO A 125 -8.55 -22.49 -2.54
N ILE A 126 -8.44 -21.56 -1.58
CA ILE A 126 -8.03 -21.84 -0.20
C ILE A 126 -9.14 -21.56 0.80
N VAL A 127 -9.94 -20.52 0.54
CA VAL A 127 -11.02 -20.08 1.42
C VAL A 127 -12.38 -20.10 0.70
N ASP A 128 -13.46 -20.29 1.45
CA ASP A 128 -14.80 -20.11 0.88
C ASP A 128 -15.09 -18.59 0.75
N VAL A 129 -14.98 -18.08 -0.47
CA VAL A 129 -15.18 -16.65 -0.79
C VAL A 129 -16.59 -16.13 -0.47
N ARG A 130 -17.56 -17.00 -0.19
CA ARG A 130 -18.90 -16.60 0.27
C ARG A 130 -18.96 -16.35 1.77
N LYS A 131 -18.01 -16.92 2.52
CA LYS A 131 -17.94 -16.83 3.98
C LYS A 131 -16.79 -15.93 4.45
N THR A 132 -15.68 -15.93 3.74
CA THR A 132 -14.48 -15.14 4.09
C THR A 132 -14.57 -13.76 3.45
N LYS A 133 -14.52 -12.72 4.27
CA LYS A 133 -14.51 -11.33 3.79
C LYS A 133 -13.09 -10.88 3.45
N LEU A 134 -12.92 -10.16 2.34
CA LEU A 134 -11.68 -9.47 2.01
C LEU A 134 -11.82 -7.99 2.36
N TYR A 135 -10.94 -7.49 3.23
CA TYR A 135 -10.82 -6.08 3.58
C TYR A 135 -9.56 -5.49 2.96
N VAL A 136 -9.63 -4.22 2.66
CA VAL A 136 -8.50 -3.37 2.26
C VAL A 136 -8.63 -2.02 2.95
N GLU A 137 -7.48 -1.35 3.21
CA GLU A 137 -7.40 -0.06 3.90
C GLU A 137 -6.91 1.04 2.92
N PRO A 138 -7.69 1.44 1.91
CA PRO A 138 -7.24 2.28 0.83
C PRO A 138 -7.17 3.76 1.26
N GLY A 139 -6.00 4.25 1.67
CA GLY A 139 -5.77 5.67 1.96
C GLY A 139 -5.75 6.51 0.68
N SER A 140 -4.57 6.79 0.16
CA SER A 140 -4.37 7.59 -1.07
C SER A 140 -5.04 6.99 -2.31
N ALA A 141 -5.38 5.70 -2.29
CA ALA A 141 -6.11 5.06 -3.38
C ALA A 141 -7.53 5.62 -3.58
N ILE A 142 -8.12 6.25 -2.56
CA ILE A 142 -9.45 6.89 -2.65
C ILE A 142 -9.31 8.39 -2.92
N ILE A 143 -8.44 9.08 -2.18
CA ILE A 143 -8.42 10.55 -2.14
C ILE A 143 -7.20 11.17 -2.83
N GLY A 144 -6.25 10.36 -3.29
CA GLY A 144 -4.97 10.86 -3.81
C GLY A 144 -5.03 11.50 -5.21
N SER A 145 -6.16 11.38 -5.90
CA SER A 145 -6.37 11.91 -7.26
C SER A 145 -7.64 12.74 -7.41
N VAL A 146 -8.27 13.16 -6.31
CA VAL A 146 -9.54 13.90 -6.36
C VAL A 146 -9.37 15.42 -6.37
N VAL A 147 -8.14 15.90 -6.19
CA VAL A 147 -7.80 17.32 -6.15
C VAL A 147 -6.58 17.59 -7.01
N ASP A 148 -6.67 18.56 -7.88
CA ASP A 148 -5.56 19.08 -8.67
C ASP A 148 -5.20 20.50 -8.19
N LEU A 149 -3.90 20.79 -8.15
CA LEU A 149 -3.42 22.17 -8.00
C LEU A 149 -3.22 22.74 -9.39
N VAL A 150 -4.07 23.68 -9.76
CA VAL A 150 -3.93 24.45 -11.00
C VAL A 150 -3.08 25.70 -10.72
N THR A 151 -2.07 25.91 -11.53
CA THR A 151 -1.17 27.05 -11.40
C THR A 151 -0.90 27.69 -12.77
N SER A 152 -0.64 29.00 -12.78
CA SER A 152 -0.27 29.73 -13.96
C SER A 152 1.22 30.01 -14.02
N VAL A 153 1.79 30.03 -15.22
CA VAL A 153 3.18 30.44 -15.43
C VAL A 153 3.30 31.95 -15.26
N ILE A 154 4.15 32.37 -14.34
CA ILE A 154 4.39 33.82 -14.06
C ILE A 154 5.74 34.30 -14.58
N ASP A 155 6.71 33.41 -14.77
CA ASP A 155 8.02 33.73 -15.34
C ASP A 155 8.66 32.54 -16.02
N VAL A 156 9.47 32.83 -17.04
CA VAL A 156 10.26 31.82 -17.76
C VAL A 156 11.65 32.36 -18.05
N LYS A 157 12.68 31.64 -17.61
CA LYS A 157 14.06 31.97 -17.94
C LYS A 157 14.85 30.75 -18.43
N ASN A 158 15.82 31.01 -19.30
CA ASN A 158 16.74 29.98 -19.75
C ASN A 158 18.06 30.07 -18.98
N THR A 159 18.58 28.93 -18.58
CA THR A 159 19.94 28.76 -18.07
C THR A 159 20.78 28.03 -19.12
N ALA A 160 22.05 27.81 -18.84
CA ALA A 160 22.92 27.06 -19.76
C ALA A 160 22.40 25.64 -20.06
N ASN A 161 21.72 25.00 -19.11
CA ASN A 161 21.37 23.57 -19.16
C ASN A 161 19.87 23.26 -19.02
N ALA A 162 19.03 24.27 -18.80
CA ALA A 162 17.59 24.05 -18.57
C ALA A 162 16.78 25.30 -18.81
N ARG A 163 15.49 25.11 -19.06
CA ARG A 163 14.47 26.15 -18.99
C ARG A 163 13.81 26.10 -17.62
N ILE A 164 13.81 27.20 -16.89
CA ILE A 164 13.13 27.35 -15.61
C ILE A 164 11.75 27.99 -15.88
N VAL A 165 10.71 27.32 -15.44
CA VAL A 165 9.32 27.80 -15.53
C VAL A 165 8.83 28.03 -14.12
N THR A 166 8.62 29.29 -13.76
CA THR A 166 8.12 29.69 -12.45
C THR A 166 6.61 29.82 -12.47
N THR A 167 5.92 29.27 -11.50
CA THR A 167 4.47 29.31 -11.37
C THR A 167 4.05 30.07 -10.12
N ASP A 168 2.80 30.54 -10.10
CA ASP A 168 2.14 31.16 -8.93
C ASP A 168 1.76 30.11 -7.85
N GLY A 169 1.91 28.82 -8.14
CA GLY A 169 1.82 27.75 -7.16
C GLY A 169 3.17 27.47 -6.51
N SER A 170 3.15 26.72 -5.43
CA SER A 170 4.36 26.28 -4.74
C SER A 170 4.20 24.85 -4.26
N ARG A 171 5.33 24.14 -4.14
CA ARG A 171 5.38 22.77 -3.59
C ARG A 171 4.70 22.66 -2.23
N ILE A 172 4.78 23.68 -1.40
CA ILE A 172 4.15 23.70 -0.07
C ILE A 172 2.64 23.49 -0.12
N HIS A 173 1.97 23.83 -1.24
CA HIS A 173 0.53 23.64 -1.40
C HIS A 173 0.13 22.16 -1.59
N ILE A 174 1.04 21.33 -2.11
CA ILE A 174 0.77 19.91 -2.44
C ILE A 174 1.60 18.92 -1.64
N ASP A 175 2.68 19.38 -1.03
CA ASP A 175 3.59 18.55 -0.23
C ASP A 175 4.27 19.39 0.86
N PRO A 176 3.51 19.85 1.86
CA PRO A 176 4.02 20.76 2.90
C PRO A 176 5.15 20.16 3.73
N LEU A 177 5.27 18.83 3.75
CA LEU A 177 6.32 18.13 4.48
C LEU A 177 7.55 17.79 3.61
N TRP A 178 7.54 18.15 2.33
CA TRP A 178 8.64 17.91 1.38
C TRP A 178 9.07 16.45 1.25
N ILE A 179 8.15 15.51 1.41
CA ILE A 179 8.42 14.08 1.42
C ILE A 179 8.44 13.50 -0.01
N LYS A 180 7.59 14.00 -0.90
CA LYS A 180 7.45 13.47 -2.26
C LYS A 180 8.66 13.80 -3.11
N LYS A 181 9.15 12.81 -3.86
CA LYS A 181 10.29 12.95 -4.79
C LYS A 181 9.85 13.19 -6.25
N GLY A 182 8.57 13.08 -6.55
CA GLY A 182 8.01 13.29 -7.89
C GLY A 182 6.52 13.64 -7.81
N TYR A 183 6.07 14.41 -8.80
CA TYR A 183 4.69 14.83 -8.95
C TYR A 183 4.21 14.46 -10.34
N MET A 184 2.95 14.08 -10.45
CA MET A 184 2.29 13.99 -11.74
C MET A 184 1.78 15.37 -12.11
N TYR A 185 1.92 15.72 -13.37
CA TYR A 185 1.42 16.98 -13.90
C TYR A 185 0.92 16.79 -15.32
N SER A 186 -0.02 17.61 -15.73
CA SER A 186 -0.38 17.87 -17.11
C SER A 186 -0.09 19.33 -17.44
N LEU A 187 0.29 19.60 -18.67
CA LEU A 187 0.57 20.94 -19.14
C LEU A 187 -0.44 21.30 -20.23
N GLU A 188 -1.27 22.30 -19.97
CA GLU A 188 -2.15 22.88 -20.97
C GLU A 188 -1.39 24.00 -21.70
N THR A 189 -0.98 23.74 -22.91
CA THR A 189 -0.29 24.73 -23.75
C THR A 189 -0.67 24.55 -25.22
N GLN A 190 -0.76 25.67 -25.95
CA GLN A 190 -0.93 25.67 -27.40
C GLN A 190 0.40 25.72 -28.17
N LYS A 191 1.53 25.75 -27.45
CA LYS A 191 2.86 25.92 -28.04
C LYS A 191 3.67 24.62 -27.91
N GLU A 192 4.48 24.35 -28.91
CA GLU A 192 5.42 23.24 -28.88
C GLU A 192 6.50 23.43 -27.81
N THR A 193 6.97 22.34 -27.27
CA THR A 193 8.07 22.33 -26.29
C THR A 193 9.39 22.63 -27.02
N ILE A 194 10.03 23.74 -26.70
CA ILE A 194 11.27 24.19 -27.35
C ILE A 194 12.56 23.81 -26.61
N ASN A 195 12.46 23.15 -25.48
CA ASN A 195 13.62 22.72 -24.68
C ASN A 195 13.40 21.33 -24.10
N ASN A 196 14.37 20.44 -24.27
CA ASN A 196 14.29 19.05 -23.80
C ASN A 196 14.33 18.92 -22.28
N ARG A 197 14.86 19.92 -21.57
CA ARG A 197 14.88 19.92 -20.10
C ARG A 197 14.21 21.17 -19.57
N GLN A 198 13.09 20.97 -18.92
CA GLN A 198 12.37 22.03 -18.23
C GLN A 198 12.23 21.70 -16.74
N ILE A 199 12.37 22.71 -15.90
CA ILE A 199 12.19 22.61 -14.45
C ILE A 199 11.05 23.54 -14.10
N ILE A 200 9.96 22.96 -13.58
CA ILE A 200 8.83 23.72 -13.06
C ILE A 200 9.11 23.98 -11.58
N CYS A 201 9.04 25.21 -11.15
CA CYS A 201 9.22 25.62 -9.76
C CYS A 201 8.13 26.56 -9.31
N GLY A 202 7.90 26.60 -8.01
CA GLY A 202 7.08 27.63 -7.39
C GLY A 202 7.86 28.93 -7.17
N TYR A 203 7.18 29.90 -6.61
CA TYR A 203 7.74 31.22 -6.27
C TYR A 203 8.44 31.23 -4.89
N THR A 204 8.39 30.13 -4.13
CA THR A 204 9.03 29.97 -2.80
C THR A 204 10.02 28.84 -2.80
#